data_d93582ed05d0e85b7132f95af69f043c
#
_entry.id   d93582ed05d0e85b7132f95af69f043c
#
_cell.length_a   1.000
_cell.length_b   1.000
_cell.length_c   1.000
_cell.angle_alpha   90.00
_cell.angle_beta   90.00
_cell.angle_gamma   90.00
#
_symmetry.space_group_name_H-M   'P 1'
#
loop_
_entity.id
_entity.type
_entity.pdbx_description
1 polymer ?
#
loop_
_entity_poly.entity_id
_entity_poly.type
_entity_poly.pdbx_seq_one_letter_code
_entity_poly.pdbx_strand_id
1 'polypeptide(L)'
;MRPFTLERAADVESAVASVARRPGATYLGGGTNLVDNMKLDVERPDLLVDVSRLPLDEVTEQENGGLRIGAAVRNSDLAAHPLVRRDYPVLARALLAGASGQIRNSATTAGNLLQRTRCVYFRDISTPCNKREPGSGCSALDGYTRYHAILGASEDCVAVHPSDMAVAMTALEAEVVVTGTEGERRIPMDEFHRLPGDHPERDTVLEHGELVTAVELPPLPFARRSTYHKVRDRASYAFALVSVAAALDLEDGRVRASRIALGGVAHKPWRAHAAEERLRGHRANEETFRAAAEAELEAANPLPGNGFKVPMARNTIVSVLRELAGVSR
;
A
#
# COMPACT_ATOMS: atom_id res chain seq x y z
N MET A 1 -10.24 -5.18 -24.18
CA MET A 1 -11.27 -4.64 -23.25
C MET A 1 -12.63 -5.11 -23.74
N ARG A 2 -13.41 -5.74 -22.89
CA ARG A 2 -14.78 -6.20 -23.20
C ARG A 2 -15.78 -5.05 -23.08
N PRO A 3 -16.96 -5.12 -23.74
CA PRO A 3 -18.04 -4.16 -23.55
C PRO A 3 -18.48 -4.14 -22.08
N PHE A 4 -18.82 -2.97 -21.56
CA PHE A 4 -19.34 -2.75 -20.22
C PHE A 4 -20.35 -1.60 -20.21
N THR A 5 -21.18 -1.55 -19.18
CA THR A 5 -22.07 -0.41 -18.91
C THR A 5 -21.37 0.56 -17.98
N LEU A 6 -21.55 1.88 -18.19
CA LEU A 6 -21.06 2.92 -17.28
C LEU A 6 -22.26 3.60 -16.61
N GLU A 7 -22.28 3.59 -15.29
CA GLU A 7 -23.22 4.31 -14.44
C GLU A 7 -22.47 5.38 -13.64
N ARG A 8 -23.06 6.54 -13.46
CA ARG A 8 -22.49 7.58 -12.58
C ARG A 8 -23.29 7.63 -11.30
N ALA A 9 -22.63 7.43 -10.16
CA ALA A 9 -23.27 7.53 -8.86
C ALA A 9 -23.65 8.98 -8.53
N ALA A 10 -24.83 9.18 -7.96
CA ALA A 10 -25.28 10.46 -7.44
C ALA A 10 -24.76 10.73 -6.03
N ASP A 11 -24.66 9.68 -5.22
CA ASP A 11 -24.21 9.69 -3.83
C ASP A 11 -23.59 8.32 -3.46
N VAL A 12 -23.05 8.21 -2.23
CA VAL A 12 -22.41 7.01 -1.70
C VAL A 12 -23.41 5.85 -1.62
N GLU A 13 -24.62 6.11 -1.16
CA GLU A 13 -25.65 5.07 -0.98
C GLU A 13 -26.05 4.44 -2.32
N SER A 14 -26.29 5.24 -3.34
CA SER A 14 -26.61 4.74 -4.69
C SER A 14 -25.44 3.98 -5.31
N ALA A 15 -24.19 4.43 -5.09
CA ALA A 15 -23.00 3.72 -5.54
C ALA A 15 -22.92 2.32 -4.91
N VAL A 16 -23.06 2.23 -3.60
CA VAL A 16 -23.04 0.98 -2.83
C VAL A 16 -24.18 0.05 -3.30
N ALA A 17 -25.39 0.57 -3.41
CA ALA A 17 -26.55 -0.20 -3.85
C ALA A 17 -26.39 -0.74 -5.29
N SER A 18 -25.80 0.03 -6.20
CA SER A 18 -25.57 -0.40 -7.60
C SER A 18 -24.57 -1.53 -7.68
N VAL A 19 -23.43 -1.45 -6.94
CA VAL A 19 -22.41 -2.50 -6.98
C VAL A 19 -22.88 -3.74 -6.22
N ALA A 20 -23.46 -3.60 -5.02
CA ALA A 20 -23.89 -4.74 -4.19
C ALA A 20 -24.89 -5.65 -4.90
N ARG A 21 -25.72 -5.12 -5.81
CA ARG A 21 -26.75 -5.89 -6.55
C ARG A 21 -26.20 -6.71 -7.71
N ARG A 22 -24.97 -6.45 -8.19
CA ARG A 22 -24.41 -7.06 -9.40
C ARG A 22 -23.01 -7.61 -9.14
N PRO A 23 -22.81 -8.93 -9.12
CA PRO A 23 -21.49 -9.54 -8.90
C PRO A 23 -20.39 -9.08 -9.86
N GLY A 24 -20.75 -8.71 -11.11
CA GLY A 24 -19.83 -8.21 -12.12
C GLY A 24 -19.59 -6.70 -12.08
N ALA A 25 -20.18 -5.98 -11.13
CA ALA A 25 -20.00 -4.54 -10.99
C ALA A 25 -18.75 -4.19 -10.19
N THR A 26 -18.13 -3.05 -10.52
CA THR A 26 -17.01 -2.49 -9.75
C THR A 26 -17.00 -0.97 -9.79
N TYR A 27 -16.35 -0.36 -8.80
CA TYR A 27 -16.19 1.09 -8.73
C TYR A 27 -15.10 1.60 -9.68
N LEU A 28 -15.36 2.75 -10.28
CA LEU A 28 -14.39 3.49 -11.09
C LEU A 28 -14.07 4.83 -10.42
N GLY A 29 -12.85 4.96 -9.90
CA GLY A 29 -12.27 6.22 -9.47
C GLY A 29 -11.41 6.85 -10.57
N GLY A 30 -10.12 7.08 -10.31
CA GLY A 30 -9.18 7.62 -11.31
C GLY A 30 -8.83 6.73 -12.51
N GLY A 31 -9.24 5.46 -12.50
CA GLY A 31 -9.08 4.51 -13.60
C GLY A 31 -7.65 4.03 -13.89
N THR A 32 -6.64 4.55 -13.21
CA THR A 32 -5.21 4.34 -13.50
C THR A 32 -4.71 2.89 -13.30
N ASN A 33 -5.48 2.04 -12.65
CA ASN A 33 -5.20 0.61 -12.52
C ASN A 33 -6.30 -0.26 -13.14
N LEU A 34 -7.57 -0.03 -12.78
CA LEU A 34 -8.68 -0.82 -13.28
C LEU A 34 -8.73 -0.82 -14.81
N VAL A 35 -8.71 0.36 -15.44
CA VAL A 35 -8.76 0.47 -16.90
C VAL A 35 -7.56 -0.18 -17.58
N ASP A 36 -6.37 -0.10 -16.96
CA ASP A 36 -5.16 -0.80 -17.45
C ASP A 36 -5.36 -2.33 -17.43
N ASN A 37 -5.88 -2.88 -16.32
CA ASN A 37 -6.19 -4.31 -16.22
C ASN A 37 -7.32 -4.76 -17.17
N MET A 38 -8.32 -3.89 -17.40
CA MET A 38 -9.37 -4.16 -18.39
C MET A 38 -8.81 -4.20 -19.83
N LYS A 39 -7.84 -3.35 -20.17
CA LYS A 39 -7.15 -3.39 -21.48
C LYS A 39 -6.36 -4.67 -21.69
N LEU A 40 -5.81 -5.24 -20.60
CA LEU A 40 -5.12 -6.53 -20.62
C LEU A 40 -6.06 -7.73 -20.54
N ASP A 41 -7.37 -7.50 -20.45
CA ASP A 41 -8.39 -8.54 -20.24
C ASP A 41 -8.24 -9.34 -18.93
N VAL A 42 -7.52 -8.76 -17.94
CA VAL A 42 -7.32 -9.31 -16.58
C VAL A 42 -8.55 -9.06 -15.71
N GLU A 43 -9.10 -7.85 -15.78
CA GLU A 43 -10.35 -7.45 -15.11
C GLU A 43 -11.47 -7.32 -16.15
N ARG A 44 -12.65 -7.87 -15.85
CA ARG A 44 -13.74 -8.01 -16.81
C ARG A 44 -15.09 -7.61 -16.21
N PRO A 45 -15.20 -6.41 -15.63
CA PRO A 45 -16.49 -5.94 -15.10
C PRO A 45 -17.49 -5.75 -16.25
N ASP A 46 -18.77 -6.01 -15.97
CA ASP A 46 -19.87 -5.73 -16.87
C ASP A 46 -20.54 -4.38 -16.58
N LEU A 47 -20.35 -3.84 -15.35
CA LEU A 47 -20.78 -2.53 -14.92
C LEU A 47 -19.64 -1.80 -14.20
N LEU A 48 -19.37 -0.56 -14.64
CA LEU A 48 -18.53 0.39 -13.93
C LEU A 48 -19.42 1.45 -13.27
N VAL A 49 -19.30 1.62 -11.95
CA VAL A 49 -19.94 2.69 -11.20
C VAL A 49 -18.92 3.80 -10.95
N ASP A 50 -19.06 4.91 -11.68
CA ASP A 50 -18.17 6.07 -11.61
C ASP A 50 -18.46 6.85 -10.31
N VAL A 51 -17.50 6.82 -9.38
CA VAL A 51 -17.52 7.51 -8.08
C VAL A 51 -16.61 8.74 -8.05
N SER A 52 -16.02 9.13 -9.18
CA SER A 52 -15.03 10.20 -9.27
C SER A 52 -15.57 11.60 -8.98
N ARG A 53 -16.89 11.75 -8.96
CA ARG A 53 -17.59 13.02 -8.69
C ARG A 53 -18.35 13.07 -7.37
N LEU A 54 -18.23 12.02 -6.56
CA LEU A 54 -18.75 12.06 -5.20
C LEU A 54 -17.97 13.09 -4.38
N PRO A 55 -18.58 13.77 -3.40
CA PRO A 55 -17.92 14.77 -2.55
C PRO A 55 -17.00 14.11 -1.52
N LEU A 56 -15.98 13.41 -2.01
CA LEU A 56 -14.98 12.66 -1.25
C LEU A 56 -13.55 13.12 -1.58
N ASP A 57 -13.37 14.37 -2.00
CA ASP A 57 -12.12 14.93 -2.52
C ASP A 57 -11.47 15.97 -1.59
N GLU A 58 -11.88 16.00 -0.32
CA GLU A 58 -11.34 16.93 0.68
C GLU A 58 -10.37 16.26 1.64
N VAL A 59 -9.41 17.04 2.17
CA VAL A 59 -8.55 16.69 3.30
C VAL A 59 -8.90 17.61 4.45
N THR A 60 -9.41 17.06 5.55
CA THR A 60 -9.88 17.80 6.70
C THR A 60 -9.13 17.40 7.98
N GLU A 61 -8.87 18.37 8.84
CA GLU A 61 -8.34 18.13 10.18
C GLU A 61 -9.47 17.64 11.10
N GLN A 62 -9.19 16.59 11.85
CA GLN A 62 -10.14 16.02 12.81
C GLN A 62 -10.00 16.71 14.18
N GLU A 63 -11.03 16.66 15.02
CA GLU A 63 -11.03 17.26 16.37
C GLU A 63 -9.91 16.73 17.26
N ASN A 64 -9.50 15.48 17.05
CA ASN A 64 -8.39 14.87 17.78
C ASN A 64 -7.00 15.30 17.28
N GLY A 65 -6.93 16.14 16.22
CA GLY A 65 -5.69 16.57 15.59
C GLY A 65 -5.14 15.61 14.53
N GLY A 66 -5.89 14.57 14.17
CA GLY A 66 -5.61 13.70 13.03
C GLY A 66 -6.10 14.31 11.71
N LEU A 67 -5.93 13.60 10.61
CA LEU A 67 -6.44 13.99 9.29
C LEU A 67 -7.43 12.96 8.75
N ARG A 68 -8.53 13.44 8.16
CA ARG A 68 -9.40 12.65 7.30
C ARG A 68 -9.14 13.01 5.84
N ILE A 69 -8.81 12.02 5.05
CA ILE A 69 -8.46 12.13 3.62
C ILE A 69 -9.57 11.44 2.84
N GLY A 70 -10.35 12.18 2.08
CA GLY A 70 -11.41 11.63 1.25
C GLY A 70 -10.87 10.67 0.18
N ALA A 71 -11.66 9.66 -0.15
CA ALA A 71 -11.29 8.58 -1.07
C ALA A 71 -10.95 9.05 -2.49
N ALA A 72 -11.58 10.15 -2.95
CA ALA A 72 -11.39 10.74 -4.25
C ALA A 72 -10.26 11.78 -4.32
N VAL A 73 -9.61 12.14 -3.18
CA VAL A 73 -8.46 13.04 -3.16
C VAL A 73 -7.37 12.49 -4.08
N ARG A 74 -6.91 13.32 -5.03
CA ARG A 74 -5.88 12.92 -6.00
C ARG A 74 -4.53 12.82 -5.33
N ASN A 75 -3.72 11.87 -5.77
CA ASN A 75 -2.40 11.64 -5.19
C ASN A 75 -1.47 12.86 -5.32
N SER A 76 -1.60 13.67 -6.40
CA SER A 76 -0.87 14.94 -6.55
C SER A 76 -1.26 15.95 -5.49
N ASP A 77 -2.57 16.11 -5.24
CA ASP A 77 -3.11 17.10 -4.32
C ASP A 77 -2.79 16.72 -2.88
N LEU A 78 -2.93 15.42 -2.55
CA LEU A 78 -2.53 14.89 -1.25
C LEU A 78 -1.03 15.10 -0.97
N ALA A 79 -0.17 14.83 -1.96
CA ALA A 79 1.27 15.03 -1.81
C ALA A 79 1.66 16.51 -1.64
N ALA A 80 0.87 17.43 -2.20
CA ALA A 80 1.08 18.87 -2.10
C ALA A 80 0.42 19.50 -0.87
N HIS A 81 -0.49 18.79 -0.20
CA HIS A 81 -1.31 19.34 0.88
C HIS A 81 -0.45 19.82 2.06
N PRO A 82 -0.65 21.06 2.56
CA PRO A 82 0.21 21.67 3.58
C PRO A 82 0.30 20.86 4.87
N LEU A 83 -0.83 20.34 5.37
CA LEU A 83 -0.86 19.52 6.60
C LEU A 83 -0.11 18.20 6.40
N VAL A 84 -0.27 17.54 5.25
CA VAL A 84 0.44 16.29 4.94
C VAL A 84 1.94 16.52 4.87
N ARG A 85 2.37 17.59 4.21
CA ARG A 85 3.80 17.93 4.11
C ARG A 85 4.44 18.30 5.43
N ARG A 86 3.68 18.98 6.31
CA ARG A 86 4.16 19.44 7.61
C ARG A 86 4.18 18.33 8.64
N ASP A 87 3.08 17.58 8.76
CA ASP A 87 2.83 16.68 9.88
C ASP A 87 3.07 15.20 9.55
N TYR A 88 2.95 14.83 8.26
CA TYR A 88 3.13 13.45 7.77
C TYR A 88 4.07 13.39 6.54
N PRO A 89 5.30 13.92 6.60
CA PRO A 89 6.18 14.04 5.43
C PRO A 89 6.49 12.70 4.75
N VAL A 90 6.48 11.58 5.47
CA VAL A 90 6.61 10.24 4.91
C VAL A 90 5.56 9.95 3.83
N LEU A 91 4.31 10.39 4.03
CA LEU A 91 3.21 10.19 3.09
C LEU A 91 3.43 11.00 1.81
N ALA A 92 3.79 12.28 1.93
CA ALA A 92 4.11 13.12 0.77
C ALA A 92 5.28 12.54 -0.04
N ARG A 93 6.35 12.10 0.63
CA ARG A 93 7.52 11.47 0.00
C ARG A 93 7.17 10.16 -0.71
N ALA A 94 6.36 9.30 -0.09
CA ALA A 94 5.90 8.05 -0.68
C ALA A 94 5.07 8.30 -1.95
N LEU A 95 4.12 9.22 -1.90
CA LEU A 95 3.31 9.61 -3.06
C LEU A 95 4.18 10.12 -4.21
N LEU A 96 5.15 11.00 -3.93
CA LEU A 96 6.05 11.56 -4.94
C LEU A 96 7.04 10.53 -5.49
N ALA A 97 7.38 9.48 -4.74
CA ALA A 97 8.20 8.36 -5.21
C ALA A 97 7.44 7.41 -6.15
N GLY A 98 6.10 7.43 -6.11
CA GLY A 98 5.21 6.59 -6.92
C GLY A 98 4.83 7.21 -8.26
N ALA A 99 4.53 6.37 -9.24
CA ALA A 99 3.95 6.71 -10.54
C ALA A 99 4.71 7.84 -11.30
N SER A 100 4.02 8.51 -12.22
CA SER A 100 4.42 9.78 -12.85
C SER A 100 3.51 10.92 -12.39
N GLY A 101 3.88 12.18 -12.68
CA GLY A 101 3.03 13.35 -12.39
C GLY A 101 1.65 13.21 -13.01
N GLN A 102 1.57 12.77 -14.27
CA GLN A 102 0.30 12.59 -14.99
C GLN A 102 -0.59 11.53 -14.32
N ILE A 103 -0.02 10.39 -13.90
CA ILE A 103 -0.78 9.36 -13.21
C ILE A 103 -1.25 9.86 -11.84
N ARG A 104 -0.41 10.54 -11.07
CA ARG A 104 -0.80 11.10 -9.77
C ARG A 104 -1.92 12.13 -9.86
N ASN A 105 -2.01 12.88 -10.95
CA ASN A 105 -3.10 13.83 -11.22
C ASN A 105 -4.46 13.17 -11.49
N SER A 106 -4.47 11.88 -11.77
CA SER A 106 -5.69 11.10 -12.00
C SER A 106 -5.96 10.08 -10.89
N ALA A 107 -4.93 9.44 -10.36
CA ALA A 107 -5.04 8.41 -9.33
C ALA A 107 -5.59 9.02 -8.04
N THR A 108 -6.59 8.35 -7.45
CA THR A 108 -7.25 8.73 -6.20
C THR A 108 -6.66 7.96 -5.01
N THR A 109 -6.90 8.46 -3.80
CA THR A 109 -6.46 7.81 -2.56
C THR A 109 -6.99 6.38 -2.46
N ALA A 110 -8.30 6.16 -2.59
CA ALA A 110 -8.85 4.80 -2.56
C ALA A 110 -8.32 3.93 -3.71
N GLY A 111 -8.29 4.47 -4.94
CA GLY A 111 -7.77 3.72 -6.10
C GLY A 111 -6.30 3.34 -5.96
N ASN A 112 -5.51 4.10 -5.22
CA ASN A 112 -4.12 3.77 -4.93
C ASN A 112 -4.01 2.62 -3.92
N LEU A 113 -4.84 2.59 -2.87
CA LEU A 113 -4.89 1.47 -1.93
C LEU A 113 -5.35 0.17 -2.60
N LEU A 114 -6.31 0.27 -3.51
CA LEU A 114 -6.93 -0.86 -4.19
C LEU A 114 -6.21 -1.29 -5.47
N GLN A 115 -5.03 -0.70 -5.79
CA GLN A 115 -4.29 -1.13 -6.97
C GLN A 115 -3.80 -2.57 -6.82
N ARG A 116 -3.97 -3.35 -7.87
CA ARG A 116 -3.56 -4.75 -7.90
C ARG A 116 -2.08 -4.92 -8.25
N THR A 117 -1.55 -6.08 -7.96
CA THR A 117 -0.14 -6.43 -8.21
C THR A 117 0.32 -6.14 -9.64
N ARG A 118 1.62 -5.94 -9.81
CA ARG A 118 2.31 -5.82 -11.11
C ARG A 118 3.08 -7.08 -11.49
N CYS A 119 2.75 -8.20 -10.88
CA CYS A 119 3.28 -9.51 -11.26
C CYS A 119 3.05 -9.73 -12.76
N VAL A 120 4.12 -10.04 -13.50
CA VAL A 120 4.05 -10.21 -14.96
C VAL A 120 3.11 -11.35 -15.36
N TYR A 121 3.06 -12.41 -14.55
CA TYR A 121 2.19 -13.57 -14.77
C TYR A 121 0.72 -13.28 -14.44
N PHE A 122 0.42 -12.40 -13.48
CA PHE A 122 -0.92 -11.90 -13.24
C PHE A 122 -1.43 -11.08 -14.44
N ARG A 123 -0.55 -10.30 -15.05
CA ARG A 123 -0.88 -9.39 -16.15
C ARG A 123 -0.90 -10.07 -17.52
N ASP A 124 -0.38 -11.28 -17.63
CA ASP A 124 -0.41 -12.10 -18.84
C ASP A 124 -1.46 -13.20 -18.71
N ILE A 125 -2.58 -13.04 -19.43
CA ILE A 125 -3.70 -13.98 -19.39
C ILE A 125 -3.39 -15.36 -19.99
N SER A 126 -2.27 -15.52 -20.67
CA SER A 126 -1.83 -16.81 -21.22
C SER A 126 -1.12 -17.70 -20.19
N THR A 127 -0.77 -17.16 -19.01
CA THR A 127 -0.05 -17.90 -17.96
C THR A 127 -0.98 -18.30 -16.81
N PRO A 128 -0.82 -19.47 -16.17
CA PRO A 128 -1.50 -19.85 -14.94
C PRO A 128 -1.27 -18.83 -13.81
N CYS A 129 -2.33 -18.41 -13.12
CA CYS A 129 -2.25 -17.47 -12.01
C CYS A 129 -3.44 -17.63 -11.06
N ASN A 130 -3.21 -18.18 -9.86
CA ASN A 130 -4.23 -18.37 -8.82
C ASN A 130 -4.93 -17.06 -8.40
N LYS A 131 -4.22 -15.92 -8.48
CA LYS A 131 -4.80 -14.60 -8.17
C LYS A 131 -5.84 -14.17 -9.20
N ARG A 132 -5.74 -14.60 -10.44
CA ARG A 132 -6.66 -14.29 -11.53
C ARG A 132 -7.71 -15.39 -11.70
N GLU A 133 -7.29 -16.65 -11.59
CA GLU A 133 -8.12 -17.83 -11.75
C GLU A 133 -7.74 -18.86 -10.68
N PRO A 134 -8.46 -18.89 -9.55
CA PRO A 134 -8.15 -19.79 -8.44
C PRO A 134 -8.04 -21.25 -8.89
N GLY A 135 -6.99 -21.95 -8.43
CA GLY A 135 -6.72 -23.34 -8.78
C GLY A 135 -5.94 -23.55 -10.09
N SER A 136 -5.64 -22.48 -10.83
CA SER A 136 -4.86 -22.60 -12.09
C SER A 136 -3.35 -22.75 -11.88
N GLY A 137 -2.85 -22.48 -10.67
CA GLY A 137 -1.42 -22.49 -10.33
C GLY A 137 -0.76 -21.11 -10.34
N CYS A 138 0.53 -21.06 -10.02
CA CYS A 138 1.32 -19.84 -9.96
C CYS A 138 2.60 -19.96 -10.80
N SER A 139 2.59 -19.43 -12.02
CA SER A 139 3.75 -19.45 -12.92
C SER A 139 4.97 -18.67 -12.40
N ALA A 140 4.82 -17.87 -11.35
CA ALA A 140 5.94 -17.13 -10.77
C ALA A 140 6.86 -18.02 -9.94
N LEU A 141 6.38 -19.13 -9.37
CA LEU A 141 7.17 -20.01 -8.50
C LEU A 141 8.38 -20.58 -9.22
N ASP A 142 8.19 -21.06 -10.47
CA ASP A 142 9.24 -21.61 -11.31
C ASP A 142 9.76 -20.61 -12.37
N GLY A 143 9.32 -19.35 -12.28
CA GLY A 143 9.59 -18.34 -13.28
C GLY A 143 10.55 -17.24 -12.83
N TYR A 144 10.36 -16.04 -13.38
CA TYR A 144 11.17 -14.88 -13.07
C TYR A 144 10.68 -14.22 -11.77
N THR A 145 11.46 -14.32 -10.69
CA THR A 145 11.04 -13.97 -9.33
C THR A 145 11.61 -12.67 -8.78
N ARG A 146 12.41 -11.91 -9.54
CA ARG A 146 13.12 -10.71 -9.07
C ARG A 146 12.25 -9.72 -8.28
N TYR A 147 10.99 -9.52 -8.67
CA TYR A 147 10.08 -8.52 -8.09
C TYR A 147 9.10 -9.12 -7.06
N HIS A 148 9.20 -10.40 -6.76
CA HIS A 148 8.26 -11.10 -5.91
C HIS A 148 8.58 -10.99 -4.40
N ALA A 149 7.67 -11.48 -3.57
CA ALA A 149 7.73 -11.41 -2.13
C ALA A 149 8.91 -12.21 -1.55
N ILE A 150 9.40 -11.73 -0.40
CA ILE A 150 10.35 -12.42 0.47
C ILE A 150 9.76 -12.64 1.88
N LEU A 151 8.59 -12.05 2.17
CA LEU A 151 7.86 -12.17 3.42
C LEU A 151 6.39 -12.50 3.13
N GLY A 152 5.77 -13.37 3.94
CA GLY A 152 4.35 -13.63 3.93
C GLY A 152 3.76 -14.17 2.62
N ALA A 153 4.58 -14.75 1.75
CA ALA A 153 4.10 -15.46 0.56
C ALA A 153 3.48 -16.81 0.93
N SER A 154 2.72 -17.40 0.01
CA SER A 154 2.22 -18.78 0.11
C SER A 154 2.62 -19.59 -1.12
N GLU A 155 2.33 -20.89 -1.09
CA GLU A 155 2.50 -21.78 -2.25
C GLU A 155 1.59 -21.40 -3.42
N ASP A 156 0.48 -20.65 -3.13
CA ASP A 156 -0.48 -20.21 -4.14
C ASP A 156 -0.11 -18.88 -4.79
N CYS A 157 0.63 -18.01 -4.09
CA CYS A 157 0.97 -16.69 -4.64
C CYS A 157 2.18 -16.04 -3.95
N VAL A 158 3.11 -15.56 -4.75
CA VAL A 158 4.32 -14.85 -4.33
C VAL A 158 4.33 -13.36 -4.74
N ALA A 159 3.21 -12.82 -5.17
CA ALA A 159 3.09 -11.44 -5.62
C ALA A 159 3.35 -10.44 -4.49
N VAL A 160 3.65 -9.18 -4.85
CA VAL A 160 3.79 -8.06 -3.91
C VAL A 160 2.74 -7.01 -4.15
N HIS A 161 2.39 -6.27 -3.09
CA HIS A 161 1.57 -5.07 -3.18
C HIS A 161 2.42 -3.90 -3.71
N PRO A 162 1.95 -3.13 -4.71
CA PRO A 162 2.80 -2.18 -5.42
C PRO A 162 2.72 -0.74 -4.89
N SER A 163 1.83 -0.42 -3.94
CA SER A 163 1.57 0.95 -3.49
C SER A 163 2.62 1.47 -2.51
N ASP A 164 3.35 2.51 -2.91
CA ASP A 164 4.23 3.29 -2.01
C ASP A 164 3.43 4.02 -0.93
N MET A 165 2.27 4.59 -1.30
CA MET A 165 1.37 5.29 -0.38
C MET A 165 0.86 4.37 0.74
N ALA A 166 0.45 3.15 0.39
CA ALA A 166 -0.04 2.18 1.36
C ALA A 166 1.04 1.82 2.41
N VAL A 167 2.31 1.75 2.02
CA VAL A 167 3.43 1.53 2.94
C VAL A 167 3.55 2.68 3.95
N ALA A 168 3.45 3.93 3.47
CA ALA A 168 3.47 5.09 4.37
C ALA A 168 2.25 5.12 5.30
N MET A 169 1.05 4.82 4.80
CA MET A 169 -0.17 4.76 5.61
C MET A 169 -0.12 3.65 6.67
N THR A 170 0.48 2.49 6.36
CA THR A 170 0.72 1.43 7.34
C THR A 170 1.67 1.89 8.46
N ALA A 171 2.76 2.58 8.13
CA ALA A 171 3.65 3.15 9.14
C ALA A 171 3.00 4.25 9.97
N LEU A 172 2.01 4.96 9.42
CA LEU A 172 1.26 6.01 10.10
C LEU A 172 0.06 5.49 10.90
N GLU A 173 -0.17 4.17 10.94
CA GLU A 173 -1.31 3.56 11.63
C GLU A 173 -2.67 4.11 11.14
N ALA A 174 -2.78 4.34 9.83
CA ALA A 174 -4.00 4.82 9.21
C ALA A 174 -5.17 3.83 9.39
N GLU A 175 -6.39 4.35 9.36
CA GLU A 175 -7.62 3.57 9.27
C GLU A 175 -8.32 3.85 7.94
N VAL A 176 -8.77 2.79 7.29
CA VAL A 176 -9.57 2.88 6.06
C VAL A 176 -11.04 2.90 6.43
N VAL A 177 -11.75 3.96 6.02
CA VAL A 177 -13.19 4.09 6.24
C VAL A 177 -13.93 3.56 5.03
N VAL A 178 -14.83 2.63 5.26
CA VAL A 178 -15.62 1.99 4.20
C VAL A 178 -17.09 2.06 4.52
N THR A 179 -17.90 2.21 3.47
CA THR A 179 -19.37 2.19 3.57
C THR A 179 -19.89 1.02 2.73
N GLY A 180 -20.70 0.18 3.35
CA GLY A 180 -21.42 -0.92 2.73
C GLY A 180 -22.91 -0.82 2.97
N THR A 181 -23.66 -1.86 2.61
CA THR A 181 -25.11 -1.96 2.86
C THR A 181 -25.50 -1.94 4.33
N GLU A 182 -24.57 -2.37 5.20
CA GLU A 182 -24.76 -2.40 6.66
C GLU A 182 -24.29 -1.11 7.37
N GLY A 183 -23.82 -0.12 6.61
CA GLY A 183 -23.32 1.15 7.12
C GLY A 183 -21.83 1.33 7.02
N GLU A 184 -21.27 2.26 7.81
CA GLU A 184 -19.86 2.61 7.83
C GLU A 184 -19.09 1.75 8.85
N ARG A 185 -17.86 1.32 8.46
CA ARG A 185 -16.90 0.71 9.37
C ARG A 185 -15.48 1.19 9.12
N ARG A 186 -14.62 1.08 10.12
CA ARG A 186 -13.20 1.41 10.06
C ARG A 186 -12.36 0.16 10.10
N ILE A 187 -11.33 0.12 9.28
CA ILE A 187 -10.42 -1.02 9.16
C ILE A 187 -8.99 -0.50 9.34
N PRO A 188 -8.25 -0.98 10.35
CA PRO A 188 -6.84 -0.64 10.49
C PRO A 188 -6.07 -0.96 9.21
N MET A 189 -5.16 -0.07 8.79
CA MET A 189 -4.42 -0.22 7.53
C MET A 189 -3.59 -1.51 7.49
N ASP A 190 -3.09 -1.98 8.63
CA ASP A 190 -2.35 -3.24 8.72
C ASP A 190 -3.23 -4.49 8.51
N GLU A 191 -4.54 -4.36 8.73
CA GLU A 191 -5.54 -5.42 8.53
C GLU A 191 -6.28 -5.30 7.19
N PHE A 192 -6.20 -4.15 6.52
CA PHE A 192 -6.95 -3.87 5.29
C PHE A 192 -6.56 -4.76 4.12
N HIS A 193 -5.25 -4.92 3.89
CA HIS A 193 -4.74 -5.84 2.87
C HIS A 193 -4.45 -7.21 3.47
N ARG A 194 -4.67 -8.26 2.68
CA ARG A 194 -4.51 -9.65 3.07
C ARG A 194 -3.16 -10.22 2.64
N LEU A 195 -2.65 -11.17 3.41
CA LEU A 195 -1.69 -12.14 2.89
C LEU A 195 -2.42 -13.15 1.97
N PRO A 196 -1.73 -13.76 1.00
CA PRO A 196 -2.40 -14.59 -0.01
C PRO A 196 -3.06 -15.82 0.60
N GLY A 197 -2.40 -16.51 1.53
CA GLY A 197 -2.89 -17.78 2.06
C GLY A 197 -3.28 -18.71 0.92
N ASP A 198 -4.46 -19.30 1.04
CA ASP A 198 -5.15 -20.14 0.06
C ASP A 198 -6.18 -19.37 -0.81
N HIS A 199 -6.33 -18.07 -0.59
CA HIS A 199 -7.24 -17.18 -1.32
C HIS A 199 -6.51 -15.95 -1.91
N PRO A 200 -5.54 -16.14 -2.83
CA PRO A 200 -4.75 -15.05 -3.39
C PRO A 200 -5.54 -14.09 -4.30
N GLU A 201 -6.74 -14.47 -4.75
CA GLU A 201 -7.65 -13.63 -5.53
C GLU A 201 -8.20 -12.45 -4.72
N ARG A 202 -8.23 -12.55 -3.38
CA ARG A 202 -8.70 -11.52 -2.46
C ARG A 202 -7.53 -10.68 -1.94
N ASP A 203 -7.39 -9.48 -2.47
CA ASP A 203 -6.30 -8.56 -2.07
C ASP A 203 -6.58 -7.85 -0.74
N THR A 204 -7.87 -7.66 -0.38
CA THR A 204 -8.31 -6.89 0.80
C THR A 204 -9.39 -7.64 1.58
N VAL A 205 -9.75 -7.11 2.74
CA VAL A 205 -10.87 -7.60 3.57
C VAL A 205 -12.21 -6.99 3.19
N LEU A 206 -12.26 -6.21 2.11
CA LEU A 206 -13.52 -5.65 1.61
C LEU A 206 -14.44 -6.74 1.11
N GLU A 207 -15.71 -6.59 1.43
CA GLU A 207 -16.79 -7.38 0.85
C GLU A 207 -17.30 -6.71 -0.43
N HIS A 208 -17.94 -7.50 -1.29
CA HIS A 208 -18.50 -6.98 -2.54
C HIS A 208 -19.55 -5.90 -2.26
N GLY A 209 -19.42 -4.75 -2.92
CA GLY A 209 -20.29 -3.59 -2.71
C GLY A 209 -19.79 -2.60 -1.65
N GLU A 210 -18.77 -2.92 -0.86
CA GLU A 210 -18.17 -1.93 0.04
C GLU A 210 -17.35 -0.90 -0.74
N LEU A 211 -17.58 0.37 -0.46
CA LEU A 211 -16.88 1.53 -1.02
C LEU A 211 -15.97 2.17 0.01
N VAL A 212 -14.69 2.30 -0.30
CA VAL A 212 -13.78 3.14 0.50
C VAL A 212 -14.19 4.59 0.33
N THR A 213 -14.52 5.26 1.43
CA THR A 213 -14.97 6.66 1.47
C THR A 213 -13.93 7.63 2.00
N ALA A 214 -13.03 7.17 2.88
CA ALA A 214 -11.92 7.97 3.39
C ALA A 214 -10.78 7.11 3.91
N VAL A 215 -9.66 7.77 4.23
CA VAL A 215 -8.59 7.25 5.08
C VAL A 215 -8.36 8.25 6.20
N GLU A 216 -8.29 7.77 7.43
CA GLU A 216 -8.02 8.58 8.63
C GLU A 216 -6.59 8.33 9.12
N LEU A 217 -5.85 9.41 9.36
CA LEU A 217 -4.53 9.37 9.99
C LEU A 217 -4.69 9.82 11.44
N PRO A 218 -4.25 9.01 12.41
CA PRO A 218 -4.27 9.43 13.80
C PRO A 218 -3.29 10.58 14.06
N PRO A 219 -3.47 11.35 15.15
CA PRO A 219 -2.46 12.28 15.60
C PRO A 219 -1.22 11.50 16.06
N LEU A 220 -0.14 11.62 15.31
CA LEU A 220 1.12 10.97 15.60
C LEU A 220 2.22 12.05 15.74
N PRO A 221 2.49 12.56 16.96
CA PRO A 221 3.36 13.74 17.17
C PRO A 221 4.75 13.61 16.56
N PHE A 222 5.32 12.40 16.55
CA PHE A 222 6.63 12.15 15.97
C PHE A 222 6.60 11.81 14.46
N ALA A 223 5.42 11.78 13.81
CA ALA A 223 5.32 11.60 12.37
C ALA A 223 6.02 12.71 11.57
N ARG A 224 6.20 13.90 12.16
CA ARG A 224 7.02 14.98 11.57
C ARG A 224 8.48 14.55 11.35
N ARG A 225 8.99 13.62 12.16
CA ARG A 225 10.32 13.01 12.02
C ARG A 225 10.18 11.67 11.29
N SER A 226 9.79 11.73 10.04
CA SER A 226 9.55 10.56 9.21
C SER A 226 10.11 10.72 7.81
N THR A 227 10.41 9.60 7.17
CA THR A 227 10.92 9.57 5.79
C THR A 227 10.47 8.33 5.05
N TYR A 228 10.57 8.37 3.73
CA TYR A 228 10.31 7.25 2.82
C TYR A 228 11.47 7.07 1.86
N HIS A 229 12.05 5.88 1.85
CA HIS A 229 13.08 5.50 0.88
C HIS A 229 12.59 4.37 -0.01
N LYS A 230 12.88 4.48 -1.31
CA LYS A 230 12.52 3.49 -2.32
C LYS A 230 13.72 3.08 -3.14
N VAL A 231 14.08 1.81 -3.05
CA VAL A 231 15.10 1.18 -3.92
C VAL A 231 14.41 0.62 -5.15
N ARG A 232 14.89 0.99 -6.32
CA ARG A 232 14.29 0.66 -7.63
C ARG A 232 15.34 0.59 -8.72
N ASP A 233 15.03 -0.09 -9.83
CA ASP A 233 15.98 -0.34 -10.94
C ASP A 233 16.30 0.90 -11.79
N ARG A 234 15.55 1.99 -11.65
CA ARG A 234 15.78 3.26 -12.38
C ARG A 234 15.33 4.47 -11.57
N ALA A 235 15.79 5.66 -11.94
CA ALA A 235 15.59 6.88 -11.16
C ALA A 235 14.12 7.31 -11.00
N SER A 236 13.23 6.95 -11.94
CA SER A 236 11.81 7.33 -11.87
C SER A 236 10.92 6.26 -12.53
N TYR A 237 9.63 6.31 -12.25
CA TYR A 237 8.61 5.48 -12.90
C TYR A 237 8.94 3.98 -12.86
N ALA A 238 9.32 3.50 -11.68
CA ALA A 238 9.54 2.08 -11.40
C ALA A 238 8.93 1.71 -10.04
N PHE A 239 8.41 0.49 -9.94
CA PHE A 239 7.98 -0.08 -8.67
C PHE A 239 9.18 -0.40 -7.78
N ALA A 240 8.95 -0.47 -6.48
CA ALA A 240 10.00 -0.77 -5.54
C ALA A 240 10.50 -2.22 -5.69
N LEU A 241 11.81 -2.42 -5.64
CA LEU A 241 12.40 -3.69 -5.22
C LEU A 241 12.19 -3.85 -3.72
N VAL A 242 12.54 -2.80 -2.97
CA VAL A 242 12.31 -2.64 -1.53
C VAL A 242 12.01 -1.18 -1.27
N SER A 243 11.09 -0.89 -0.37
CA SER A 243 10.91 0.45 0.17
C SER A 243 10.69 0.40 1.68
N VAL A 244 11.01 1.50 2.35
CA VAL A 244 10.88 1.66 3.80
C VAL A 244 10.23 3.00 4.09
N ALA A 245 9.10 2.96 4.79
CA ALA A 245 8.51 4.11 5.46
C ALA A 245 8.87 4.03 6.94
N ALA A 246 9.40 5.08 7.53
CA ALA A 246 9.67 5.09 8.95
C ALA A 246 9.43 6.45 9.59
N ALA A 247 8.99 6.41 10.86
CA ALA A 247 8.95 7.52 11.78
C ALA A 247 9.69 7.12 13.07
N LEU A 248 10.42 8.06 13.68
CA LEU A 248 11.28 7.77 14.82
C LEU A 248 11.14 8.85 15.89
N ASP A 249 10.88 8.41 17.11
CA ASP A 249 10.84 9.23 18.31
C ASP A 249 12.05 8.90 19.19
N LEU A 250 12.83 9.92 19.52
CA LEU A 250 14.05 9.79 20.30
C LEU A 250 13.98 10.62 21.58
N GLU A 251 14.40 10.02 22.68
CA GLU A 251 14.58 10.67 23.98
C GLU A 251 15.94 10.25 24.56
N ASP A 252 16.77 11.21 24.91
CA ASP A 252 18.14 11.01 25.47
C ASP A 252 19.00 10.04 24.64
N GLY A 253 18.93 10.12 23.31
CA GLY A 253 19.68 9.26 22.39
C GLY A 253 19.20 7.81 22.33
N ARG A 254 18.01 7.52 22.91
CA ARG A 254 17.33 6.22 22.84
C ARG A 254 16.05 6.30 22.03
N VAL A 255 15.68 5.19 21.45
CA VAL A 255 14.40 5.07 20.73
C VAL A 255 13.26 4.92 21.73
N ARG A 256 12.42 5.95 21.85
CA ARG A 256 11.19 5.90 22.66
C ARG A 256 10.08 5.15 21.90
N ALA A 257 9.90 5.49 20.65
CA ALA A 257 8.94 4.84 19.76
C ALA A 257 9.44 4.88 18.31
N SER A 258 8.99 3.92 17.53
CA SER A 258 9.23 3.89 16.09
C SER A 258 8.01 3.33 15.37
N ARG A 259 7.87 3.67 14.09
CA ARG A 259 6.91 3.10 13.17
C ARG A 259 7.66 2.78 11.88
N ILE A 260 7.61 1.53 11.47
CA ILE A 260 8.35 1.06 10.29
C ILE A 260 7.44 0.18 9.45
N ALA A 261 7.33 0.47 8.16
CA ALA A 261 6.66 -0.40 7.21
C ALA A 261 7.51 -0.59 5.95
N LEU A 262 7.42 -1.79 5.39
CA LEU A 262 8.19 -2.20 4.22
C LEU A 262 7.27 -2.37 3.01
N GLY A 263 7.75 -2.00 1.83
CA GLY A 263 7.07 -2.23 0.56
C GLY A 263 7.91 -3.02 -0.42
N GLY A 264 7.24 -3.62 -1.40
CA GLY A 264 7.87 -4.49 -2.39
C GLY A 264 8.36 -5.83 -1.85
N VAL A 265 8.08 -6.18 -0.62
CA VAL A 265 8.58 -7.39 0.06
C VAL A 265 7.50 -8.43 0.38
N ALA A 266 6.22 -8.04 0.38
CA ALA A 266 5.09 -8.90 0.75
C ALA A 266 3.85 -8.59 -0.09
N HIS A 267 2.85 -9.47 -0.01
CA HIS A 267 1.55 -9.33 -0.67
C HIS A 267 0.72 -8.16 -0.12
N LYS A 268 1.06 -7.66 1.05
CA LYS A 268 0.52 -6.43 1.65
C LYS A 268 1.66 -5.50 2.05
N PRO A 269 1.43 -4.20 2.30
CA PRO A 269 2.38 -3.36 3.04
C PRO A 269 2.72 -4.06 4.35
N TRP A 270 4.00 -4.22 4.65
CA TRP A 270 4.47 -5.04 5.76
C TRP A 270 4.86 -4.17 6.95
N ARG A 271 4.12 -4.22 8.06
CA ARG A 271 4.49 -3.55 9.28
C ARG A 271 5.63 -4.31 9.98
N ALA A 272 6.71 -3.62 10.29
CA ALA A 272 7.92 -4.22 10.86
C ALA A 272 7.87 -4.25 12.40
N HIS A 273 6.91 -5.00 12.98
CA HIS A 273 6.67 -5.06 14.41
C HIS A 273 7.88 -5.59 15.20
N ALA A 274 8.57 -6.63 14.71
CA ALA A 274 9.73 -7.18 15.37
C ALA A 274 10.89 -6.17 15.42
N ALA A 275 11.08 -5.39 14.36
CA ALA A 275 12.06 -4.31 14.34
C ALA A 275 11.71 -3.19 15.33
N GLU A 276 10.43 -2.78 15.37
CA GLU A 276 9.95 -1.74 16.30
C GLU A 276 10.14 -2.15 17.77
N GLU A 277 9.81 -3.39 18.09
CA GLU A 277 9.99 -3.94 19.44
C GLU A 277 11.48 -3.99 19.82
N ARG A 278 12.34 -4.45 18.89
CA ARG A 278 13.78 -4.53 19.11
C ARG A 278 14.44 -3.17 19.29
N LEU A 279 13.89 -2.11 18.72
CA LEU A 279 14.40 -0.74 18.84
C LEU A 279 14.06 -0.08 20.18
N ARG A 280 12.89 -0.39 20.75
CA ARG A 280 12.33 0.32 21.91
C ARG A 280 13.27 0.29 23.12
N GLY A 281 13.60 1.47 23.67
CA GLY A 281 14.46 1.66 24.83
C GLY A 281 15.95 1.51 24.54
N HIS A 282 16.36 1.09 23.34
CA HIS A 282 17.76 0.92 22.99
C HIS A 282 18.37 2.22 22.43
N ARG A 283 19.71 2.32 22.44
CA ARG A 283 20.44 3.45 21.87
C ARG A 283 20.18 3.54 20.36
N ALA A 284 19.98 4.76 19.86
CA ALA A 284 19.83 5.04 18.44
C ALA A 284 21.21 5.04 17.76
N ASN A 285 21.72 3.86 17.45
CA ASN A 285 23.00 3.65 16.78
C ASN A 285 22.90 2.55 15.70
N GLU A 286 23.92 2.42 14.85
CA GLU A 286 23.91 1.48 13.73
C GLU A 286 23.80 0.01 14.18
N GLU A 287 24.43 -0.37 15.28
CA GLU A 287 24.36 -1.74 15.81
C GLU A 287 22.92 -2.12 16.17
N THR A 288 22.23 -1.24 16.92
CA THR A 288 20.82 -1.42 17.28
C THR A 288 19.92 -1.47 16.04
N PHE A 289 20.14 -0.59 15.07
CA PHE A 289 19.36 -0.57 13.85
C PHE A 289 19.55 -1.82 13.00
N ARG A 290 20.78 -2.34 12.94
CA ARG A 290 21.10 -3.58 12.25
C ARG A 290 20.43 -4.78 12.93
N ALA A 291 20.54 -4.89 14.25
CA ALA A 291 19.89 -5.95 15.01
C ALA A 291 18.35 -5.93 14.86
N ALA A 292 17.75 -4.74 14.82
CA ALA A 292 16.32 -4.60 14.58
C ALA A 292 15.90 -5.05 13.16
N ALA A 293 16.67 -4.64 12.15
CA ALA A 293 16.40 -5.05 10.78
C ALA A 293 16.60 -6.57 10.55
N GLU A 294 17.58 -7.18 11.23
CA GLU A 294 17.82 -8.61 11.20
C GLU A 294 16.70 -9.39 11.88
N ALA A 295 16.21 -8.93 13.04
CA ALA A 295 15.07 -9.55 13.71
C ALA A 295 13.80 -9.55 12.84
N GLU A 296 13.52 -8.45 12.12
CA GLU A 296 12.38 -8.37 11.22
C GLU A 296 12.48 -9.33 10.02
N LEU A 297 13.68 -9.52 9.50
CA LEU A 297 13.93 -10.31 8.31
C LEU A 297 14.26 -11.79 8.60
N GLU A 298 14.20 -12.21 9.86
CA GLU A 298 14.43 -13.62 10.25
C GLU A 298 13.43 -14.57 9.57
N ALA A 299 12.17 -14.12 9.44
CA ALA A 299 11.11 -14.87 8.77
C ALA A 299 11.14 -14.78 7.23
N ALA A 300 12.17 -14.15 6.63
CA ALA A 300 12.24 -14.02 5.19
C ALA A 300 12.48 -15.37 4.51
N ASN A 301 11.64 -15.69 3.51
CA ASN A 301 11.73 -16.88 2.69
C ASN A 301 11.83 -16.49 1.21
N PRO A 302 13.02 -16.12 0.73
CA PRO A 302 13.21 -15.69 -0.65
C PRO A 302 13.18 -16.86 -1.62
N LEU A 303 12.72 -16.59 -2.84
CA LEU A 303 12.84 -17.49 -4.00
C LEU A 303 14.24 -17.37 -4.65
N PRO A 304 14.65 -18.33 -5.52
CA PRO A 304 16.00 -18.32 -6.10
C PRO A 304 16.42 -17.01 -6.78
N GLY A 305 15.47 -16.27 -7.38
CA GLY A 305 15.75 -15.04 -8.12
C GLY A 305 15.67 -13.75 -7.30
N ASN A 306 15.29 -13.78 -6.01
CA ASN A 306 15.04 -12.56 -5.21
C ASN A 306 15.74 -12.53 -3.84
N GLY A 307 16.66 -13.45 -3.55
CA GLY A 307 17.41 -13.47 -2.30
C GLY A 307 18.18 -12.19 -1.99
N PHE A 308 18.59 -11.43 -3.03
CA PHE A 308 19.25 -10.14 -2.89
C PHE A 308 18.39 -9.09 -2.16
N LYS A 309 17.07 -9.26 -2.13
CA LYS A 309 16.14 -8.33 -1.46
C LYS A 309 16.29 -8.36 0.06
N VAL A 310 16.73 -9.48 0.65
CA VAL A 310 16.94 -9.58 2.11
C VAL A 310 18.04 -8.64 2.58
N PRO A 311 19.29 -8.70 2.11
CA PRO A 311 20.30 -7.72 2.50
C PRO A 311 19.96 -6.29 2.03
N MET A 312 19.23 -6.14 0.92
CA MET A 312 18.75 -4.82 0.47
C MET A 312 17.76 -4.22 1.46
N ALA A 313 16.77 -4.98 1.94
CA ALA A 313 15.80 -4.52 2.94
C ALA A 313 16.48 -4.16 4.25
N ARG A 314 17.36 -5.04 4.78
CA ARG A 314 18.16 -4.76 5.97
C ARG A 314 18.92 -3.44 5.85
N ASN A 315 19.67 -3.26 4.79
CA ASN A 315 20.50 -2.08 4.61
C ASN A 315 19.65 -0.81 4.41
N THR A 316 18.48 -0.91 3.76
CA THR A 316 17.55 0.22 3.60
C THR A 316 16.93 0.62 4.94
N ILE A 317 16.52 -0.33 5.78
CA ILE A 317 16.02 -0.06 7.14
C ILE A 317 17.08 0.68 7.95
N VAL A 318 18.31 0.16 7.99
CA VAL A 318 19.44 0.79 8.71
C VAL A 318 19.69 2.20 8.20
N SER A 319 19.73 2.40 6.89
CA SER A 319 19.96 3.72 6.28
C SER A 319 18.89 4.74 6.66
N VAL A 320 17.63 4.34 6.61
CA VAL A 320 16.47 5.19 6.97
C VAL A 320 16.51 5.57 8.45
N LEU A 321 16.76 4.62 9.33
CA LEU A 321 16.85 4.86 10.78
C LEU A 321 18.04 5.76 11.13
N ARG A 322 19.18 5.59 10.47
CA ARG A 322 20.34 6.48 10.64
C ARG A 322 20.02 7.92 10.22
N GLU A 323 19.37 8.10 9.05
CA GLU A 323 18.92 9.43 8.59
C GLU A 323 18.02 10.08 9.63
N LEU A 324 17.00 9.36 10.12
CA LEU A 324 16.07 9.87 11.13
C LEU A 324 16.73 10.15 12.49
N ALA A 325 17.72 9.37 12.87
CA ALA A 325 18.45 9.56 14.11
C ALA A 325 19.51 10.65 14.03
N GLY A 326 19.87 11.14 12.84
CA GLY A 326 20.97 12.08 12.66
C GLY A 326 22.35 11.47 12.94
N VAL A 327 22.47 10.13 12.80
CA VAL A 327 23.74 9.42 13.02
C VAL A 327 24.56 9.48 11.74
N SER A 328 25.69 10.21 11.79
CA SER A 328 26.65 10.28 10.68
C SER A 328 27.28 8.91 10.37
N ARG A 329 27.83 8.78 9.14
CA ARG A 329 28.59 7.58 8.73
C ARG A 329 29.87 7.44 9.52
#